data_f7373711ae28ff4f7269d9282d78c01f
#
_entry.id   f7373711ae28ff4f7269d9282d78c01f
#
_cell.length_a   1.000
_cell.length_b   1.000
_cell.length_c   1.000
_cell.angle_alpha   90.00
_cell.angle_beta   90.00
_cell.angle_gamma   90.00
#
_symmetry.space_group_name_H-M   'P 1'
#
loop_
_entity.id
_entity.type
_entity.pdbx_description
1 polymer ?
#
loop_
_entity_poly.entity_id
_entity_poly.type
_entity_poly.pdbx_seq_one_letter_code
_entity_poly.pdbx_strand_id
1 'polypeptide(L)'
;MSQTRGMAYLRRKLELKRSRVLTRYKYYEMKNAVKDFGMVTPPELRTFSEVLGWCGKAVDSLADRLIFREFRQDNFDLNSIYLQNYADILFDSAVLSALISSCSFLYICAGGDGCPRMSVLDGGNATGIIDDVTGLLTEGYAVLERNADNGTPTLEAYFTAGSTWYYPKGEKPYLVTNPAPA
;
A
#
# COMPACT_ATOMS: atom_id res chain seq x y z
N MET A 1 -1.37 11.64 -25.43
CA MET A 1 -0.17 11.61 -24.54
C MET A 1 -0.61 12.10 -23.18
N SER A 2 -0.66 11.21 -22.19
CA SER A 2 -0.97 11.59 -20.80
C SER A 2 0.16 12.47 -20.28
N GLN A 3 -0.19 13.68 -19.86
CA GLN A 3 0.78 14.65 -19.35
C GLN A 3 1.27 14.18 -17.99
N THR A 4 2.57 13.89 -17.85
CA THR A 4 3.18 13.53 -16.56
C THR A 4 2.97 14.66 -15.56
N ARG A 5 2.43 14.33 -14.37
CA ARG A 5 2.15 15.34 -13.32
C ARG A 5 3.30 15.50 -12.34
N GLY A 6 4.19 14.52 -12.30
CA GLY A 6 5.43 14.54 -11.56
C GLY A 6 5.31 14.21 -10.06
N MET A 7 6.46 13.98 -9.45
CA MET A 7 6.58 13.52 -8.06
C MET A 7 5.91 14.45 -7.04
N ALA A 8 6.06 15.78 -7.19
CA ALA A 8 5.50 16.74 -6.24
C ALA A 8 3.97 16.65 -6.15
N TYR A 9 3.31 16.46 -7.29
CA TYR A 9 1.87 16.26 -7.35
C TYR A 9 1.45 14.96 -6.65
N LEU A 10 2.17 13.87 -6.91
CA LEU A 10 1.85 12.55 -6.33
C LEU A 10 2.11 12.53 -4.81
N ARG A 11 3.18 13.18 -4.35
CA ARG A 11 3.45 13.34 -2.91
C ARG A 11 2.29 14.05 -2.21
N ARG A 12 1.83 15.19 -2.75
CA ARG A 12 0.68 15.92 -2.22
C ARG A 12 -0.61 15.07 -2.26
N LYS A 13 -0.83 14.33 -3.36
CA LYS A 13 -1.98 13.41 -3.49
C LYS A 13 -1.97 12.34 -2.40
N LEU A 14 -0.79 11.77 -2.10
CA LEU A 14 -0.63 10.77 -1.04
C LEU A 14 -0.91 11.38 0.34
N GLU A 15 -0.34 12.54 0.65
CA GLU A 15 -0.53 13.23 1.93
C GLU A 15 -2.01 13.52 2.21
N LEU A 16 -2.74 14.03 1.23
CA LEU A 16 -4.17 14.33 1.35
C LEU A 16 -5.02 13.09 1.65
N LYS A 17 -4.61 11.92 1.13
CA LYS A 17 -5.36 10.68 1.32
C LYS A 17 -4.94 9.92 2.58
N ARG A 18 -3.69 10.10 3.04
CA ARG A 18 -3.09 9.32 4.11
C ARG A 18 -3.87 9.38 5.42
N SER A 19 -4.35 10.56 5.82
CA SER A 19 -5.15 10.73 7.04
C SER A 19 -6.40 9.83 7.04
N ARG A 20 -7.11 9.77 5.92
CA ARG A 20 -8.29 8.91 5.77
C ARG A 20 -7.94 7.42 5.81
N VAL A 21 -6.81 7.04 5.21
CA VAL A 21 -6.33 5.65 5.24
C VAL A 21 -6.00 5.24 6.67
N LEU A 22 -5.25 6.06 7.41
CA LEU A 22 -4.94 5.80 8.81
C LEU A 22 -6.19 5.68 9.69
N THR A 23 -7.21 6.50 9.41
CA THR A 23 -8.49 6.40 10.12
C THR A 23 -9.18 5.06 9.83
N ARG A 24 -9.18 4.59 8.58
CA ARG A 24 -9.76 3.28 8.23
C ARG A 24 -9.04 2.12 8.92
N TYR A 25 -7.71 2.16 9.00
CA TYR A 25 -6.93 1.17 9.75
C TYR A 25 -7.29 1.19 11.24
N LYS A 26 -7.47 2.37 11.85
CA LYS A 26 -7.92 2.46 13.24
C LYS A 26 -9.29 1.81 13.47
N TYR A 27 -10.22 1.94 12.53
CA TYR A 27 -11.50 1.24 12.61
C TYR A 27 -11.36 -0.27 12.43
N TYR A 28 -10.53 -0.70 11.49
CA TYR A 28 -10.25 -2.10 11.26
C TYR A 28 -9.60 -2.75 12.49
N GLU A 29 -8.58 -2.10 13.07
CA GLU A 29 -7.83 -2.56 14.24
C GLU A 29 -8.55 -2.35 15.59
N MET A 30 -9.80 -1.89 15.57
CA MET A 30 -10.57 -1.59 16.77
C MET A 30 -9.89 -0.58 17.71
N LYS A 31 -9.09 0.34 17.18
CA LYS A 31 -8.40 1.40 17.94
C LYS A 31 -9.19 2.71 18.02
N ASN A 32 -10.39 2.74 17.46
CA ASN A 32 -11.25 3.93 17.47
C ASN A 32 -12.28 3.78 18.60
N ALA A 33 -11.98 4.36 19.76
CA ALA A 33 -12.92 4.42 20.86
C ALA A 33 -14.11 5.32 20.49
N VAL A 34 -15.32 4.89 20.84
CA VAL A 34 -16.51 5.75 20.78
C VAL A 34 -16.30 6.86 21.80
N LYS A 35 -16.34 8.10 21.35
CA LYS A 35 -16.26 9.26 22.27
C LYS A 35 -17.50 9.29 23.15
N ASP A 36 -17.29 9.49 24.46
CA ASP A 36 -18.33 9.71 25.43
C ASP A 36 -19.28 10.82 24.96
N PHE A 37 -20.57 10.53 24.91
CA PHE A 37 -21.62 11.51 24.59
C PHE A 37 -21.95 12.44 25.77
N GLY A 38 -21.10 12.51 26.75
CA GLY A 38 -20.84 13.57 27.72
C GLY A 38 -21.90 13.82 28.78
N MET A 39 -23.17 13.95 28.49
CA MET A 39 -24.16 14.38 29.49
C MET A 39 -25.04 13.26 30.06
N VAL A 40 -25.08 12.12 29.42
CA VAL A 40 -26.02 11.04 29.77
C VAL A 40 -25.31 9.85 30.44
N THR A 41 -23.99 9.79 30.36
CA THR A 41 -23.23 8.66 30.89
C THR A 41 -22.80 8.89 32.31
N PRO A 42 -23.19 8.02 33.27
CA PRO A 42 -22.73 8.08 34.63
C PRO A 42 -21.20 8.13 34.73
N PRO A 43 -20.61 8.85 35.70
CA PRO A 43 -19.16 9.01 35.82
C PRO A 43 -18.40 7.68 35.87
N GLU A 44 -19.00 6.64 36.48
CA GLU A 44 -18.43 5.30 36.63
C GLU A 44 -18.29 4.57 35.28
N LEU A 45 -19.14 4.89 34.31
CA LEU A 45 -19.13 4.27 32.97
C LEU A 45 -18.29 5.04 31.93
N ARG A 46 -17.79 6.22 32.28
CA ARG A 46 -16.95 7.04 31.37
C ARG A 46 -15.58 6.44 31.06
N THR A 47 -15.13 5.51 31.90
CA THR A 47 -13.89 4.76 31.70
C THR A 47 -14.06 3.56 30.78
N PHE A 48 -15.29 3.16 30.47
CA PHE A 48 -15.57 2.09 29.52
C PHE A 48 -15.48 2.63 28.08
N SER A 49 -14.45 2.21 27.37
CA SER A 49 -14.38 2.44 25.93
C SER A 49 -14.75 1.13 25.21
N GLU A 50 -15.96 1.07 24.70
CA GLU A 50 -16.39 -0.05 23.88
C GLU A 50 -16.05 0.20 22.42
N VAL A 51 -15.42 -0.76 21.77
CA VAL A 51 -15.12 -0.72 20.35
C VAL A 51 -15.83 -1.88 19.65
N LEU A 52 -16.64 -1.53 18.67
CA LEU A 52 -17.35 -2.53 17.86
C LEU A 52 -16.43 -3.05 16.75
N GLY A 53 -16.09 -4.34 16.82
CA GLY A 53 -15.21 -5.02 15.85
C GLY A 53 -15.83 -5.37 14.49
N TRP A 54 -16.99 -4.78 14.15
CA TRP A 54 -17.71 -5.13 12.92
C TRP A 54 -16.95 -4.79 11.64
N CYS A 55 -16.18 -3.70 11.67
CA CYS A 55 -15.38 -3.30 10.51
C CYS A 55 -14.30 -4.34 10.18
N GLY A 56 -13.56 -4.82 11.20
CA GLY A 56 -12.59 -5.90 11.03
C GLY A 56 -13.26 -7.17 10.52
N LYS A 57 -14.34 -7.61 11.19
CA LYS A 57 -15.06 -8.83 10.81
C LYS A 57 -15.60 -8.79 9.37
N ALA A 58 -16.12 -7.65 8.92
CA ALA A 58 -16.62 -7.50 7.57
C ALA A 58 -15.48 -7.58 6.52
N VAL A 59 -14.35 -6.94 6.78
CA VAL A 59 -13.18 -6.96 5.90
C VAL A 59 -12.60 -8.38 5.82
N ASP A 60 -12.37 -9.02 6.97
CA ASP A 60 -11.80 -10.37 7.03
C ASP A 60 -12.69 -11.38 6.30
N SER A 61 -14.01 -11.30 6.51
CA SER A 61 -14.97 -12.18 5.83
C SER A 61 -14.97 -12.05 4.30
N LEU A 62 -14.57 -10.90 3.77
CA LEU A 62 -14.39 -10.70 2.33
C LEU A 62 -13.00 -11.17 1.88
N ALA A 63 -11.95 -10.85 2.64
CA ALA A 63 -10.58 -11.24 2.33
C ALA A 63 -10.43 -12.76 2.27
N ASP A 64 -10.98 -13.49 3.24
CA ASP A 64 -10.94 -14.96 3.33
C ASP A 64 -11.57 -15.69 2.12
N ARG A 65 -12.37 -15.00 1.32
CA ARG A 65 -12.98 -15.55 0.11
C ARG A 65 -12.15 -15.36 -1.14
N LEU A 66 -11.13 -14.50 -1.09
CA LEU A 66 -10.28 -14.16 -2.22
C LEU A 66 -8.98 -14.94 -2.10
N ILE A 67 -8.94 -16.11 -2.76
CA ILE A 67 -7.77 -16.99 -2.76
C ILE A 67 -7.14 -16.94 -4.14
N PHE A 68 -5.87 -16.54 -4.22
CA PHE A 68 -5.09 -16.73 -5.43
C PHE A 68 -4.77 -18.22 -5.58
N ARG A 69 -4.93 -18.76 -6.78
CA ARG A 69 -4.66 -20.19 -7.02
C ARG A 69 -3.37 -20.41 -7.81
N GLU A 70 -3.31 -19.90 -9.03
CA GLU A 70 -2.20 -20.15 -9.95
C GLU A 70 -2.20 -19.19 -11.15
N PHE A 71 -1.06 -19.10 -11.82
CA PHE A 71 -0.96 -18.56 -13.18
C PHE A 71 -1.20 -19.69 -14.19
N ARG A 72 -2.24 -19.59 -15.02
CA ARG A 72 -2.61 -20.67 -15.95
C ARG A 72 -1.65 -20.85 -17.12
N GLN A 73 -0.99 -19.81 -17.56
CA GLN A 73 -0.02 -19.84 -18.67
C GLN A 73 1.29 -19.26 -18.15
N ASP A 74 2.09 -20.12 -17.55
CA ASP A 74 3.34 -19.73 -16.93
C ASP A 74 4.51 -19.83 -17.92
N ASN A 75 4.52 -18.91 -18.90
CA ASN A 75 5.59 -18.84 -19.91
C ASN A 75 6.88 -18.16 -19.36
N PHE A 76 6.82 -17.54 -18.18
CA PHE A 76 7.90 -16.76 -17.58
C PHE A 76 8.32 -17.26 -16.21
N ASP A 77 7.95 -18.49 -15.86
CA ASP A 77 8.21 -19.11 -14.55
C ASP A 77 7.65 -18.28 -13.36
N LEU A 78 6.48 -17.69 -13.58
CA LEU A 78 5.83 -16.83 -12.58
C LEU A 78 5.44 -17.61 -11.32
N ASN A 79 5.10 -18.88 -11.44
CA ASN A 79 4.76 -19.71 -10.28
C ASN A 79 5.98 -19.95 -9.38
N SER A 80 7.19 -20.10 -9.92
CA SER A 80 8.42 -20.19 -9.13
C SER A 80 8.74 -18.88 -8.43
N ILE A 81 8.62 -17.75 -9.14
CA ILE A 81 8.80 -16.41 -8.57
C ILE A 81 7.79 -16.16 -7.46
N TYR A 82 6.54 -16.58 -7.67
CA TYR A 82 5.47 -16.50 -6.70
C TYR A 82 5.81 -17.25 -5.41
N LEU A 83 6.22 -18.50 -5.53
CA LEU A 83 6.60 -19.34 -4.38
C LEU A 83 7.81 -18.78 -3.62
N GLN A 84 8.83 -18.29 -4.33
CA GLN A 84 10.02 -17.69 -3.72
C GLN A 84 9.73 -16.41 -2.91
N ASN A 85 8.64 -15.72 -3.22
CA ASN A 85 8.22 -14.51 -2.52
C ASN A 85 7.15 -14.77 -1.45
N TYR A 86 6.86 -16.03 -1.11
CA TYR A 86 5.77 -16.37 -0.18
C TYR A 86 4.45 -15.66 -0.57
N ALA A 87 4.14 -15.73 -1.86
CA ALA A 87 3.14 -14.85 -2.44
C ALA A 87 1.72 -15.16 -1.98
N ASP A 88 1.46 -16.29 -1.35
CA ASP A 88 0.20 -16.56 -0.64
C ASP A 88 -0.02 -15.48 0.43
N ILE A 89 0.94 -15.29 1.32
CA ILE A 89 0.89 -14.27 2.38
C ILE A 89 0.88 -12.86 1.78
N LEU A 90 1.66 -12.65 0.72
CA LEU A 90 1.76 -11.37 0.05
C LEU A 90 0.45 -10.98 -0.63
N PHE A 91 -0.21 -11.94 -1.29
CA PHE A 91 -1.47 -11.71 -1.97
C PHE A 91 -2.60 -11.44 -0.97
N ASP A 92 -2.70 -12.22 0.10
CA ASP A 92 -3.66 -11.99 1.19
C ASP A 92 -3.46 -10.62 1.82
N SER A 93 -2.22 -10.23 2.07
CA SER A 93 -1.87 -8.89 2.57
C SER A 93 -2.26 -7.78 1.59
N ALA A 94 -2.09 -8.01 0.29
CA ALA A 94 -2.47 -7.04 -0.74
C ALA A 94 -3.99 -6.87 -0.81
N VAL A 95 -4.74 -7.97 -0.76
CA VAL A 95 -6.20 -7.98 -0.75
C VAL A 95 -6.73 -7.26 0.49
N LEU A 96 -6.23 -7.63 1.67
CA LEU A 96 -6.61 -7.01 2.93
C LEU A 96 -6.34 -5.49 2.91
N SER A 97 -5.15 -5.10 2.48
CA SER A 97 -4.77 -3.70 2.34
C SER A 97 -5.68 -2.95 1.35
N ALA A 98 -6.03 -3.56 0.21
CA ALA A 98 -6.93 -2.96 -0.76
C ALA A 98 -8.35 -2.76 -0.21
N LEU A 99 -8.87 -3.72 0.55
CA LEU A 99 -10.19 -3.62 1.19
C LEU A 99 -10.23 -2.51 2.24
N ILE A 100 -9.17 -2.34 3.03
CA ILE A 100 -9.10 -1.30 4.06
C ILE A 100 -8.81 0.07 3.44
N SER A 101 -7.76 0.18 2.63
CA SER A 101 -7.24 1.46 2.14
C SER A 101 -7.79 1.91 0.77
N SER A 102 -8.62 1.09 0.13
CA SER A 102 -9.21 1.25 -1.22
C SER A 102 -8.24 0.94 -2.37
N CYS A 103 -6.98 0.72 -2.12
CA CYS A 103 -5.99 0.28 -3.10
C CYS A 103 -4.78 -0.30 -2.38
N SER A 104 -4.11 -1.23 -3.03
CA SER A 104 -2.77 -1.69 -2.67
C SER A 104 -1.88 -1.69 -3.90
N PHE A 105 -0.59 -1.70 -3.70
CA PHE A 105 0.39 -1.73 -4.76
C PHE A 105 1.39 -2.84 -4.48
N LEU A 106 1.75 -3.58 -5.51
CA LEU A 106 2.89 -4.48 -5.46
C LEU A 106 4.13 -3.73 -5.91
N TYR A 107 5.10 -3.60 -5.01
CA TYR A 107 6.42 -3.11 -5.34
C TYR A 107 7.30 -4.29 -5.70
N ILE A 108 7.87 -4.25 -6.90
CA ILE A 108 8.74 -5.29 -7.43
C ILE A 108 10.12 -4.69 -7.64
N CYS A 109 11.15 -5.31 -7.08
CA CYS A 109 12.53 -4.90 -7.25
C CYS A 109 13.43 -6.11 -7.56
N ALA A 110 14.59 -5.85 -8.13
CA ALA A 110 15.60 -6.89 -8.33
C ALA A 110 16.19 -7.30 -6.97
N GLY A 111 16.17 -8.59 -6.68
CA GLY A 111 16.90 -9.14 -5.54
C GLY A 111 18.39 -9.26 -5.82
N GLY A 112 19.21 -9.33 -4.78
CA GLY A 112 20.66 -9.52 -4.90
C GLY A 112 21.06 -10.88 -5.50
N ASP A 113 20.14 -11.83 -5.51
CA ASP A 113 20.26 -13.17 -6.08
C ASP A 113 19.76 -13.25 -7.54
N GLY A 114 19.37 -12.14 -8.14
CA GLY A 114 18.78 -12.07 -9.48
C GLY A 114 17.28 -12.41 -9.54
N CYS A 115 16.68 -12.86 -8.44
CA CYS A 115 15.26 -13.13 -8.38
C CYS A 115 14.48 -11.84 -8.05
N PRO A 116 13.34 -11.59 -8.71
CA PRO A 116 12.47 -10.48 -8.34
C PRO A 116 11.97 -10.62 -6.90
N ARG A 117 12.05 -9.55 -6.13
CA ARG A 117 11.47 -9.44 -4.79
C ARG A 117 10.22 -8.60 -4.83
N MET A 118 9.19 -9.06 -4.11
CA MET A 118 7.89 -8.42 -4.07
C MET A 118 7.56 -7.97 -2.65
N SER A 119 6.95 -6.80 -2.53
CA SER A 119 6.37 -6.33 -1.27
C SER A 119 5.07 -5.59 -1.51
N VAL A 120 4.19 -5.59 -0.52
CA VAL A 120 2.91 -4.90 -0.56
C VAL A 120 3.05 -3.51 0.04
N LEU A 121 2.58 -2.51 -0.68
CA LEU A 121 2.46 -1.13 -0.22
C LEU A 121 0.97 -0.77 -0.13
N ASP A 122 0.56 -0.31 1.03
CA ASP A 122 -0.81 0.13 1.24
C ASP A 122 -1.10 1.50 0.60
N GLY A 123 -2.37 1.84 0.51
CA GLY A 123 -2.81 3.12 -0.02
C GLY A 123 -2.40 4.35 0.80
N GLY A 124 -1.83 4.18 1.99
CA GLY A 124 -1.25 5.26 2.81
C GLY A 124 0.24 5.49 2.55
N ASN A 125 0.90 4.54 1.88
CA ASN A 125 2.32 4.61 1.54
C ASN A 125 2.58 4.68 0.03
N ALA A 126 1.59 4.40 -0.82
CA ALA A 126 1.75 4.51 -2.25
C ALA A 126 0.54 5.16 -2.94
N THR A 127 0.80 5.76 -4.09
CA THR A 127 -0.21 6.35 -4.96
C THR A 127 0.28 6.36 -6.40
N GLY A 128 -0.63 6.54 -7.35
CA GLY A 128 -0.27 6.61 -8.75
C GLY A 128 -1.32 7.29 -9.61
N ILE A 129 -1.01 7.42 -10.88
CA ILE A 129 -1.90 7.90 -11.93
C ILE A 129 -2.15 6.74 -12.87
N ILE A 130 -3.41 6.44 -13.08
CA ILE A 130 -3.87 5.41 -13.99
C ILE A 130 -4.37 6.11 -15.26
N ASP A 131 -4.03 5.59 -16.40
CA ASP A 131 -4.57 6.02 -17.67
C ASP A 131 -6.02 5.51 -17.79
N ASP A 132 -6.96 6.41 -17.98
CA ASP A 132 -8.39 6.08 -18.03
C ASP A 132 -8.76 5.21 -19.24
N VAL A 133 -7.93 5.19 -20.29
CA VAL A 133 -8.16 4.42 -21.52
C VAL A 133 -7.61 3.00 -21.40
N THR A 134 -6.37 2.88 -20.94
CA THR A 134 -5.67 1.59 -20.85
C THR A 134 -5.83 0.88 -19.51
N GLY A 135 -6.22 1.62 -18.46
CA GLY A 135 -6.25 1.11 -17.09
C GLY A 135 -4.85 0.86 -16.48
N LEU A 136 -3.78 1.23 -17.19
CA LEU A 136 -2.41 1.00 -16.73
C LEU A 136 -1.89 2.17 -15.90
N LEU A 137 -0.99 1.85 -14.98
CA LEU A 137 -0.29 2.83 -14.16
C LEU A 137 0.73 3.59 -15.02
N THR A 138 0.58 4.90 -15.16
CA THR A 138 1.50 5.75 -15.94
C THR A 138 2.60 6.36 -15.08
N GLU A 139 2.27 6.73 -13.86
CA GLU A 139 3.20 7.27 -12.87
C GLU A 139 2.86 6.69 -11.50
N GLY A 140 3.88 6.40 -10.71
CA GLY A 140 3.75 5.94 -9.33
C GLY A 140 4.63 6.73 -8.38
N TYR A 141 4.21 6.84 -7.14
CA TYR A 141 5.01 7.36 -6.04
C TYR A 141 4.75 6.53 -4.80
N ALA A 142 5.82 6.15 -4.13
CA ALA A 142 5.75 5.36 -2.92
C ALA A 142 6.76 5.85 -1.87
N VAL A 143 6.36 5.73 -0.62
CA VAL A 143 7.25 5.78 0.53
C VAL A 143 7.61 4.35 0.88
N LEU A 144 8.84 3.95 0.57
CA LEU A 144 9.33 2.59 0.77
C LEU A 144 9.73 2.34 2.21
N GLU A 145 10.33 3.36 2.85
CA GLU A 145 10.74 3.25 4.23
C GLU A 145 10.36 4.50 5.03
N ARG A 146 10.08 4.29 6.31
CA ARG A 146 9.82 5.34 7.29
C ARG A 146 10.65 5.10 8.54
N ASN A 147 11.05 6.20 9.16
CA ASN A 147 11.63 6.14 10.50
C ASN A 147 10.57 5.64 11.50
N ALA A 148 10.94 4.64 12.31
CA ALA A 148 10.02 4.00 13.26
C ALA A 148 9.54 4.96 14.37
N ASP A 149 10.39 5.92 14.79
CA ASP A 149 10.08 6.79 15.93
C ASP A 149 9.12 7.92 15.56
N ASN A 150 9.29 8.53 14.39
CA ASN A 150 8.57 9.75 14.03
C ASN A 150 7.74 9.61 12.74
N GLY A 151 7.78 8.44 12.09
CA GLY A 151 7.01 8.15 10.87
C GLY A 151 7.42 8.98 9.63
N THR A 152 8.54 9.71 9.70
CA THR A 152 9.01 10.50 8.56
C THR A 152 9.55 9.58 7.46
N PRO A 153 9.31 9.87 6.16
CA PRO A 153 9.90 9.11 5.07
C PRO A 153 11.43 9.13 5.13
N THR A 154 12.04 7.97 5.00
CA THR A 154 13.51 7.79 4.89
C THR A 154 13.92 7.37 3.50
N LEU A 155 13.07 6.63 2.79
CA LEU A 155 13.28 6.28 1.39
C LEU A 155 11.97 6.47 0.61
N GLU A 156 12.03 7.29 -0.42
CA GLU A 156 10.91 7.55 -1.32
C GLU A 156 11.28 7.10 -2.74
N ALA A 157 10.31 6.66 -3.51
CA ALA A 157 10.50 6.27 -4.90
C ALA A 157 9.45 6.92 -5.82
N TYR A 158 9.90 7.34 -6.99
CA TYR A 158 9.06 7.85 -8.07
C TYR A 158 9.24 7.00 -9.31
N PHE A 159 8.15 6.42 -9.77
CA PHE A 159 8.11 5.45 -10.86
C PHE A 159 7.56 6.09 -12.13
N THR A 160 8.23 5.85 -13.23
CA THR A 160 7.77 6.16 -14.58
C THR A 160 7.90 4.92 -15.47
N ALA A 161 7.35 4.92 -16.66
CA ALA A 161 7.38 3.77 -17.55
C ALA A 161 8.79 3.22 -17.85
N GLY A 162 9.82 4.08 -17.88
CA GLY A 162 11.19 3.66 -18.24
C GLY A 162 12.20 3.77 -17.10
N SER A 163 11.83 4.32 -15.94
CA SER A 163 12.79 4.60 -14.89
C SER A 163 12.16 4.76 -13.53
N THR A 164 12.95 4.46 -12.50
CA THR A 164 12.60 4.67 -11.11
C THR A 164 13.63 5.56 -10.44
N TRP A 165 13.18 6.67 -9.87
CA TRP A 165 14.00 7.56 -9.07
C TRP A 165 13.85 7.24 -7.60
N TYR A 166 14.96 7.05 -6.90
CA TYR A 166 15.01 6.84 -5.46
C TYR A 166 15.54 8.08 -4.76
N TYR A 167 14.89 8.46 -3.67
CA TYR A 167 15.19 9.64 -2.86
C TYR A 167 15.46 9.22 -1.41
N PRO A 168 16.67 8.73 -1.09
CA PRO A 168 17.03 8.44 0.29
C PRO A 168 17.24 9.75 1.05
N LYS A 169 16.81 9.78 2.31
CA LYS A 169 16.94 10.97 3.17
C LYS A 169 18.41 11.19 3.54
N GLY A 170 18.93 12.37 3.21
CA GLY A 170 20.32 12.73 3.52
C GLY A 170 21.35 12.30 2.48
N GLU A 171 20.95 11.62 1.42
CA GLU A 171 21.79 11.21 0.32
C GLU A 171 21.35 11.81 -1.01
N LYS A 172 22.18 11.67 -2.03
CA LYS A 172 21.81 12.13 -3.38
C LYS A 172 20.81 11.17 -4.02
N PRO A 173 19.77 11.69 -4.69
CA PRO A 173 18.86 10.87 -5.47
C PRO A 173 19.62 10.07 -6.53
N TYR A 174 19.19 8.84 -6.79
CA TYR A 174 19.72 8.01 -7.83
C TYR A 174 18.64 7.42 -8.73
N LEU A 175 19.01 7.15 -9.97
CA LEU A 175 18.12 6.64 -11.00
C LEU A 175 18.43 5.16 -11.27
N VAL A 176 17.38 4.37 -11.35
CA VAL A 176 17.42 3.00 -11.89
C VAL A 176 16.60 2.97 -13.16
N THR A 177 17.22 2.55 -14.26
CA THR A 177 16.52 2.38 -15.53
C THR A 177 15.81 1.04 -15.51
N ASN A 178 14.50 1.05 -15.73
CA ASN A 178 13.73 -0.18 -15.88
C ASN A 178 14.00 -0.77 -17.27
N PRO A 179 14.21 -2.10 -17.39
CA PRO A 179 14.28 -2.71 -18.71
C PRO A 179 12.97 -2.41 -19.44
N ALA A 180 13.08 -1.98 -20.71
CA ALA A 180 11.89 -1.79 -21.53
C ALA A 180 11.13 -3.11 -21.59
N PRO A 181 9.79 -3.11 -21.48
CA PRO A 181 9.02 -4.30 -21.82
C PRO A 181 9.33 -4.69 -23.26
N ALA A 182 9.75 -5.94 -23.43
CA ALA A 182 10.04 -6.50 -24.75
C ALA A 182 8.76 -6.62 -25.58
#